data_9dbf3e7c25dd6da0554d9cf767fca2e7
#
_entry.id   9dbf3e7c25dd6da0554d9cf767fca2e7
#
_cell.length_a   1.000
_cell.length_b   1.000
_cell.length_c   1.000
_cell.angle_alpha   90.00
_cell.angle_beta   90.00
_cell.angle_gamma   90.00
#
_symmetry.space_group_name_H-M   'P 1'
#
loop_
_entity.id
_entity.type
_entity.pdbx_description
1 polymer ?
#
loop_
_entity_poly.entity_id
_entity_poly.type
_entity_poly.pdbx_seq_one_letter_code
_entity_poly.pdbx_strand_id
1 'polypeptide(L)'
;MDYQVVGLYATYVGKEVPFQATPLEVVQMQAELLALPLITIELPEVFPSNDIYQSTIVNALQSSGLNVEAVAFGDMFCNGIADYRRSYIESAGWECVFPLLGESSEKLAMEIIERGIQAMLITIDGSVLPPEWCGRWYDQVLIESLPRHIDPCGENGEFHTLVTSTSSFQGHIELTKLEVEIGKRFSHQRYHAKALPKQI
;
A
#
# COMPACT_ATOMS: atom_id res chain seq x y z
N MET A 1 22.09 -4.26 6.36
CA MET A 1 22.07 -5.35 5.36
C MET A 1 21.48 -4.79 4.10
N ASP A 2 22.04 -5.14 2.96
CA ASP A 2 21.47 -4.72 1.67
C ASP A 2 20.61 -5.88 1.15
N TYR A 3 19.31 -5.65 1.04
CA TYR A 3 18.37 -6.60 0.45
C TYR A 3 18.16 -6.29 -1.03
N GLN A 4 18.09 -7.33 -1.85
CA GLN A 4 17.63 -7.21 -3.23
C GLN A 4 16.14 -7.56 -3.28
N VAL A 5 15.30 -6.62 -3.74
CA VAL A 5 13.89 -6.90 -3.97
C VAL A 5 13.75 -7.81 -5.18
N VAL A 6 13.25 -9.02 -4.98
CA VAL A 6 13.07 -10.04 -6.04
C VAL A 6 11.63 -10.10 -6.56
N GLY A 7 10.67 -9.50 -5.85
CA GLY A 7 9.27 -9.45 -6.25
C GLY A 7 8.41 -8.75 -5.22
N LEU A 8 7.16 -8.57 -5.58
CA LEU A 8 6.10 -7.98 -4.76
C LEU A 8 4.99 -9.00 -4.58
N TYR A 9 4.20 -8.86 -3.52
CA TYR A 9 2.93 -9.56 -3.44
C TYR A 9 1.82 -8.60 -3.00
N ALA A 10 0.60 -8.88 -3.44
CA ALA A 10 -0.58 -8.16 -3.01
C ALA A 10 -1.74 -9.14 -2.79
N THR A 11 -2.45 -8.97 -1.69
CA THR A 11 -3.70 -9.68 -1.42
C THR A 11 -4.87 -8.92 -2.02
N TYR A 12 -5.86 -9.62 -2.56
CA TYR A 12 -7.06 -9.01 -3.13
C TYR A 12 -8.29 -9.87 -2.86
N VAL A 13 -9.47 -9.25 -2.95
CA VAL A 13 -10.77 -9.92 -2.90
C VAL A 13 -11.58 -9.46 -4.11
N GLY A 14 -12.02 -10.38 -4.94
CA GLY A 14 -12.71 -10.04 -6.18
C GLY A 14 -11.79 -9.29 -7.16
N LYS A 15 -11.84 -7.96 -7.19
CA LYS A 15 -11.03 -7.14 -8.12
C LYS A 15 -10.24 -6.03 -7.43
N GLU A 16 -10.31 -5.93 -6.12
CA GLU A 16 -9.74 -4.79 -5.37
C GLU A 16 -8.91 -5.27 -4.17
N VAL A 17 -7.91 -4.47 -3.82
CA VAL A 17 -7.18 -4.62 -2.55
C VAL A 17 -8.14 -4.27 -1.41
N PRO A 18 -8.31 -5.13 -0.41
CA PRO A 18 -9.20 -4.87 0.72
C PRO A 18 -8.90 -3.54 1.40
N PHE A 19 -9.95 -2.85 1.84
CA PHE A 19 -9.93 -1.56 2.55
C PHE A 19 -9.48 -0.35 1.74
N GLN A 20 -8.68 -0.54 0.70
CA GLN A 20 -8.08 0.57 -0.04
C GLN A 20 -8.91 0.98 -1.26
N ALA A 21 -9.85 0.12 -1.72
CA ALA A 21 -10.56 0.29 -2.98
C ALA A 21 -9.62 0.52 -4.18
N THR A 22 -8.41 -0.04 -4.11
CA THR A 22 -7.45 -0.01 -5.21
C THR A 22 -7.71 -1.20 -6.12
N PRO A 23 -8.05 -0.98 -7.40
CA PRO A 23 -8.19 -2.08 -8.35
C PRO A 23 -6.88 -2.86 -8.49
N LEU A 24 -6.96 -4.20 -8.56
CA LEU A 24 -5.79 -5.06 -8.71
C LEU A 24 -4.96 -4.70 -9.95
N GLU A 25 -5.62 -4.30 -11.04
CA GLU A 25 -4.97 -3.85 -12.27
C GLU A 25 -4.02 -2.66 -12.04
N VAL A 26 -4.34 -1.77 -11.10
CA VAL A 26 -3.50 -0.62 -10.77
C VAL A 26 -2.26 -1.06 -9.98
N VAL A 27 -2.40 -2.03 -9.09
CA VAL A 27 -1.24 -2.64 -8.41
C VAL A 27 -0.34 -3.38 -9.40
N GLN A 28 -0.93 -4.02 -10.42
CA GLN A 28 -0.18 -4.63 -11.52
C GLN A 28 0.61 -3.59 -12.31
N MET A 29 -0.03 -2.45 -12.67
CA MET A 29 0.67 -1.32 -13.33
C MET A 29 1.86 -0.81 -12.49
N GLN A 30 1.70 -0.68 -11.16
CA GLN A 30 2.80 -0.28 -10.28
C GLN A 30 3.96 -1.27 -10.31
N ALA A 31 3.68 -2.57 -10.26
CA ALA A 31 4.69 -3.62 -10.34
C ALA A 31 5.41 -3.64 -11.70
N GLU A 32 4.67 -3.48 -12.80
CA GLU A 32 5.24 -3.35 -14.15
C GLU A 32 6.17 -2.14 -14.27
N LEU A 33 5.77 -0.98 -13.73
CA LEU A 33 6.59 0.22 -13.72
C LEU A 33 7.86 0.07 -12.86
N LEU A 34 7.82 -0.78 -11.83
CA LEU A 34 8.98 -1.16 -11.04
C LEU A 34 9.86 -2.23 -11.72
N ALA A 35 9.39 -2.84 -12.80
CA ALA A 35 9.99 -4.01 -13.45
C ALA A 35 10.19 -5.19 -12.47
N LEU A 36 9.25 -5.39 -11.54
CA LEU A 36 9.28 -6.45 -10.55
C LEU A 36 8.11 -7.43 -10.78
N PRO A 37 8.33 -8.73 -10.57
CA PRO A 37 7.25 -9.71 -10.53
C PRO A 37 6.25 -9.37 -9.43
N LEU A 38 4.95 -9.54 -9.69
CA LEU A 38 3.88 -9.41 -8.71
C LEU A 38 3.19 -10.76 -8.51
N ILE A 39 3.17 -11.23 -7.27
CA ILE A 39 2.39 -12.37 -6.84
C ILE A 39 1.04 -11.86 -6.37
N THR A 40 -0.01 -12.14 -7.11
CA THR A 40 -1.39 -11.78 -6.72
C THR A 40 -2.00 -12.92 -5.93
N ILE A 41 -2.52 -12.63 -4.74
CA ILE A 41 -3.02 -13.61 -3.78
C ILE A 41 -4.49 -13.33 -3.51
N GLU A 42 -5.37 -14.16 -4.06
CA GLU A 42 -6.79 -14.03 -3.82
C GLU A 42 -7.16 -14.55 -2.43
N LEU A 43 -7.84 -13.71 -1.66
CA LEU A 43 -8.42 -14.10 -0.38
C LEU A 43 -9.89 -14.46 -0.59
N PRO A 44 -10.42 -15.47 0.15
CA PRO A 44 -11.81 -15.89 0.01
C PRO A 44 -12.81 -14.83 0.44
N GLU A 45 -12.39 -13.94 1.33
CA GLU A 45 -13.18 -12.82 1.88
C GLU A 45 -12.27 -11.74 2.44
N VAL A 46 -12.83 -10.57 2.77
CA VAL A 46 -12.08 -9.41 3.29
C VAL A 46 -11.47 -9.69 4.66
N PHE A 47 -12.15 -10.49 5.49
CA PHE A 47 -11.71 -10.88 6.83
C PHE A 47 -11.67 -12.40 7.01
N PRO A 48 -10.78 -13.11 6.31
CA PRO A 48 -10.64 -14.55 6.55
C PRO A 48 -10.06 -14.79 7.95
N SER A 49 -10.21 -16.01 8.46
CA SER A 49 -9.51 -16.38 9.68
C SER A 49 -7.99 -16.23 9.52
N ASN A 50 -7.29 -16.01 10.63
CA ASN A 50 -5.83 -15.88 10.61
C ASN A 50 -5.15 -17.09 9.95
N ASP A 51 -5.62 -18.31 10.23
CA ASP A 51 -5.04 -19.52 9.66
C ASP A 51 -5.19 -19.56 8.13
N ILE A 52 -6.35 -19.16 7.61
CA ILE A 52 -6.60 -19.07 6.17
C ILE A 52 -5.72 -17.98 5.55
N TYR A 53 -5.66 -16.79 6.16
CA TYR A 53 -4.84 -15.68 5.68
C TYR A 53 -3.36 -16.07 5.61
N GLN A 54 -2.81 -16.58 6.71
CA GLN A 54 -1.40 -16.96 6.82
C GLN A 54 -1.03 -18.08 5.84
N SER A 55 -1.81 -19.16 5.82
CA SER A 55 -1.54 -20.30 4.93
C SER A 55 -1.64 -19.90 3.46
N THR A 56 -2.59 -19.03 3.10
CA THR A 56 -2.75 -18.56 1.72
C THR A 56 -1.53 -17.76 1.27
N ILE A 57 -1.01 -16.85 2.11
CA ILE A 57 0.20 -16.09 1.80
C ILE A 57 1.42 -17.01 1.69
N VAL A 58 1.66 -17.86 2.68
CA VAL A 58 2.82 -18.74 2.71
C VAL A 58 2.82 -19.65 1.48
N ASN A 59 1.70 -20.29 1.16
CA ASN A 59 1.58 -21.16 0.01
C ASN A 59 1.84 -20.44 -1.32
N ALA A 60 1.32 -19.23 -1.47
CA ALA A 60 1.53 -18.41 -2.67
C ALA A 60 3.00 -18.03 -2.85
N LEU A 61 3.66 -17.60 -1.78
CA LEU A 61 5.08 -17.24 -1.82
C LEU A 61 5.97 -18.47 -2.11
N GLN A 62 5.69 -19.62 -1.49
CA GLN A 62 6.41 -20.88 -1.75
C GLN A 62 6.24 -21.36 -3.20
N SER A 63 5.07 -21.13 -3.78
CA SER A 63 4.74 -21.56 -5.14
C SER A 63 5.16 -20.54 -6.22
N SER A 64 5.68 -19.38 -5.81
CA SER A 64 5.97 -18.27 -6.73
C SER A 64 7.12 -18.54 -7.70
N GLY A 65 8.00 -19.48 -7.38
CA GLY A 65 9.25 -19.71 -8.12
C GLY A 65 10.34 -18.66 -7.87
N LEU A 66 10.09 -17.66 -7.02
CA LEU A 66 11.09 -16.67 -6.61
C LEU A 66 11.98 -17.23 -5.48
N ASN A 67 13.24 -16.84 -5.48
CA ASN A 67 14.15 -17.16 -4.37
C ASN A 67 13.93 -16.15 -3.23
N VAL A 68 12.93 -16.42 -2.39
CA VAL A 68 12.58 -15.55 -1.25
C VAL A 68 13.41 -15.96 -0.04
N GLU A 69 14.20 -15.05 0.50
CA GLU A 69 14.97 -15.23 1.74
C GLU A 69 14.36 -14.40 2.89
N ALA A 70 13.75 -13.27 2.54
CA ALA A 70 13.11 -12.36 3.50
C ALA A 70 11.81 -11.79 2.94
N VAL A 71 10.87 -11.45 3.82
CA VAL A 71 9.63 -10.74 3.49
C VAL A 71 9.61 -9.42 4.26
N ALA A 72 9.51 -8.30 3.53
CA ALA A 72 9.48 -6.97 4.12
C ALA A 72 8.04 -6.43 4.20
N PHE A 73 7.73 -5.78 5.32
CA PHE A 73 6.46 -5.13 5.60
C PHE A 73 6.68 -3.65 5.92
N GLY A 74 5.79 -2.80 5.44
CA GLY A 74 5.84 -1.35 5.69
C GLY A 74 5.20 -0.92 7.02
N ASP A 75 4.89 -1.85 7.91
CA ASP A 75 4.27 -1.52 9.21
C ASP A 75 5.20 -0.62 10.05
N MET A 76 4.68 0.52 10.52
CA MET A 76 5.45 1.52 11.28
C MET A 76 5.30 1.37 12.79
N PHE A 77 4.18 0.85 13.27
CA PHE A 77 3.86 0.78 14.70
C PHE A 77 3.87 -0.63 15.26
N CYS A 78 4.38 -0.74 16.52
CA CYS A 78 4.41 -2.00 17.28
C CYS A 78 3.06 -2.30 17.94
N ASN A 79 1.98 -2.45 17.20
CA ASN A 79 0.66 -2.79 17.73
C ASN A 79 0.39 -4.32 17.75
N GLY A 80 1.44 -5.13 17.99
CA GLY A 80 1.36 -6.59 17.87
C GLY A 80 1.37 -7.11 16.43
N ILE A 81 1.32 -6.23 15.42
CA ILE A 81 1.32 -6.63 14.02
C ILE A 81 2.65 -7.26 13.60
N ALA A 82 3.77 -6.74 14.11
CA ALA A 82 5.08 -7.30 13.83
C ALA A 82 5.20 -8.73 14.34
N ASP A 83 4.74 -9.02 15.57
CA ASP A 83 4.75 -10.38 16.13
C ASP A 83 3.82 -11.30 15.35
N TYR A 84 2.66 -10.80 14.96
CA TYR A 84 1.74 -11.52 14.08
C TYR A 84 2.39 -11.88 12.74
N ARG A 85 3.09 -10.92 12.07
CA ARG A 85 3.80 -11.18 10.82
C ARG A 85 4.90 -12.22 10.99
N ARG A 86 5.74 -12.06 12.03
CA ARG A 86 6.82 -13.02 12.35
C ARG A 86 6.28 -14.43 12.59
N SER A 87 5.14 -14.57 13.25
CA SER A 87 4.60 -15.87 13.63
C SER A 87 4.42 -16.83 12.46
N TYR A 88 4.11 -16.34 11.26
CA TYR A 88 3.90 -17.19 10.09
C TYR A 88 5.03 -17.09 9.05
N ILE A 89 5.67 -15.93 8.91
CA ILE A 89 6.77 -15.76 7.96
C ILE A 89 8.03 -16.51 8.43
N GLU A 90 8.44 -16.36 9.70
CA GLU A 90 9.60 -17.04 10.25
C GLU A 90 9.35 -18.55 10.38
N SER A 91 8.11 -18.97 10.69
CA SER A 91 7.72 -20.38 10.69
C SER A 91 7.81 -21.02 9.30
N ALA A 92 7.68 -20.23 8.23
CA ALA A 92 7.87 -20.68 6.86
C ALA A 92 9.35 -20.70 6.40
N GLY A 93 10.28 -20.27 7.27
CA GLY A 93 11.72 -20.28 7.03
C GLY A 93 12.28 -19.00 6.40
N TRP A 94 11.52 -17.91 6.36
CA TRP A 94 11.95 -16.61 5.83
C TRP A 94 12.24 -15.62 6.95
N GLU A 95 13.16 -14.69 6.73
CA GLU A 95 13.34 -13.53 7.60
C GLU A 95 12.16 -12.57 7.47
N CYS A 96 11.71 -11.99 8.58
CA CYS A 96 10.66 -10.99 8.59
C CYS A 96 11.26 -9.61 8.86
N VAL A 97 11.16 -8.69 7.89
CA VAL A 97 11.84 -7.39 7.91
C VAL A 97 10.84 -6.25 7.99
N PHE A 98 11.10 -5.27 8.83
CA PHE A 98 10.26 -4.08 9.04
C PHE A 98 11.11 -2.82 8.89
N PRO A 99 11.34 -2.33 7.65
CA PRO A 99 12.25 -1.21 7.41
C PRO A 99 11.80 0.12 8.03
N LEU A 100 10.50 0.27 8.31
CA LEU A 100 9.90 1.51 8.81
C LEU A 100 9.48 1.44 10.28
N LEU A 101 9.68 0.29 10.94
CA LEU A 101 9.22 0.08 12.30
C LEU A 101 9.91 1.02 13.28
N GLY A 102 9.12 1.85 13.96
CA GLY A 102 9.61 2.83 14.94
C GLY A 102 10.08 4.15 14.35
N GLU A 103 9.99 4.33 13.02
CA GLU A 103 10.23 5.64 12.41
C GLU A 103 9.10 6.63 12.75
N SER A 104 9.42 7.94 12.76
CA SER A 104 8.42 8.99 12.95
C SER A 104 7.61 9.18 11.68
N SER A 105 6.27 9.17 11.80
CA SER A 105 5.36 9.43 10.67
C SER A 105 5.58 10.81 10.07
N GLU A 106 5.84 11.84 10.90
CA GLU A 106 6.11 13.20 10.41
C GLU A 106 7.39 13.26 9.58
N LYS A 107 8.45 12.57 10.05
CA LYS A 107 9.71 12.50 9.32
C LYS A 107 9.55 11.73 8.00
N LEU A 108 8.85 10.60 8.02
CA LEU A 108 8.61 9.80 6.83
C LEU A 108 7.73 10.54 5.81
N ALA A 109 6.69 11.25 6.26
CA ALA A 109 5.84 12.06 5.39
C ALA A 109 6.65 13.13 4.63
N MET A 110 7.56 13.81 5.32
CA MET A 110 8.45 14.79 4.67
C MET A 110 9.43 14.12 3.70
N GLU A 111 10.00 12.98 4.09
CA GLU A 111 10.90 12.22 3.21
C GLU A 111 10.20 11.73 1.92
N ILE A 112 8.94 11.30 2.00
CA ILE A 112 8.12 10.93 0.83
C ILE A 112 8.02 12.12 -0.14
N ILE A 113 7.74 13.31 0.38
CA ILE A 113 7.62 14.54 -0.43
C ILE A 113 8.98 14.94 -1.02
N GLU A 114 10.04 14.96 -0.20
CA GLU A 114 11.40 15.33 -0.63
C GLU A 114 11.96 14.39 -1.70
N ARG A 115 11.62 13.09 -1.65
CA ARG A 115 11.98 12.12 -2.68
C ARG A 115 11.16 12.25 -3.96
N GLY A 116 10.18 13.17 -4.00
CA GLY A 116 9.33 13.39 -5.17
C GLY A 116 8.36 12.26 -5.46
N ILE A 117 8.00 11.47 -4.44
CA ILE A 117 6.98 10.42 -4.57
C ILE A 117 5.62 11.13 -4.70
N GLN A 118 4.92 10.86 -5.81
CA GLN A 118 3.58 11.40 -6.04
C GLN A 118 2.54 10.36 -5.64
N ALA A 119 1.67 10.75 -4.73
CA ALA A 119 0.56 9.91 -4.27
C ALA A 119 -0.72 10.73 -4.15
N MET A 120 -1.85 10.07 -4.29
CA MET A 120 -3.18 10.67 -4.15
C MET A 120 -3.96 9.94 -3.07
N LEU A 121 -4.68 10.68 -2.21
CA LEU A 121 -5.60 10.10 -1.25
C LEU A 121 -6.79 9.49 -1.99
N ILE A 122 -6.93 8.18 -1.90
CA ILE A 122 -7.99 7.45 -2.62
C ILE A 122 -9.09 6.92 -1.69
N THR A 123 -8.80 6.75 -0.41
CA THR A 123 -9.76 6.31 0.59
C THR A 123 -9.62 7.16 1.83
N ILE A 124 -10.74 7.58 2.40
CA ILE A 124 -10.82 8.39 3.62
C ILE A 124 -11.76 7.73 4.61
N ASP A 125 -11.36 7.60 5.88
CA ASP A 125 -12.27 7.28 6.97
C ASP A 125 -13.09 8.52 7.31
N GLY A 126 -14.37 8.53 6.95
CA GLY A 126 -15.30 9.63 7.17
C GLY A 126 -15.61 9.91 8.64
N SER A 127 -15.15 9.06 9.57
CA SER A 127 -15.28 9.32 11.01
C SER A 127 -14.24 10.33 11.53
N VAL A 128 -13.16 10.55 10.79
CA VAL A 128 -12.02 11.40 11.21
C VAL A 128 -11.67 12.50 10.20
N LEU A 129 -11.93 12.29 8.92
CA LEU A 129 -11.70 13.26 7.85
C LEU A 129 -12.94 13.37 6.94
N PRO A 130 -13.31 14.56 6.47
CA PRO A 130 -14.46 14.71 5.57
C PRO A 130 -14.12 14.21 4.14
N PRO A 131 -15.15 13.80 3.35
CA PRO A 131 -14.96 13.21 2.02
C PRO A 131 -14.21 14.08 1.01
N GLU A 132 -14.18 15.39 1.21
CA GLU A 132 -13.47 16.36 0.36
C GLU A 132 -11.95 16.18 0.35
N TRP A 133 -11.44 15.33 1.27
CA TRP A 133 -10.03 14.93 1.25
C TRP A 133 -9.73 13.87 0.18
N CYS A 134 -10.73 13.16 -0.30
CA CYS A 134 -10.58 12.25 -1.43
C CYS A 134 -10.07 12.98 -2.67
N GLY A 135 -9.12 12.38 -3.36
CA GLY A 135 -8.55 12.93 -4.59
C GLY A 135 -7.56 14.09 -4.38
N ARG A 136 -7.20 14.44 -3.14
CA ARG A 136 -6.11 15.38 -2.88
C ARG A 136 -4.76 14.71 -3.09
N TRP A 137 -3.81 15.47 -3.61
CA TRP A 137 -2.43 15.02 -3.72
C TRP A 137 -1.74 15.05 -2.35
N TYR A 138 -0.91 14.06 -2.12
CA TYR A 138 -0.08 13.95 -0.93
C TYR A 138 1.14 14.86 -1.11
N ASP A 139 1.04 16.08 -0.63
CA ASP A 139 2.02 17.14 -0.74
C ASP A 139 2.17 17.91 0.56
N GLN A 140 3.09 18.87 0.60
CA GLN A 140 3.34 19.69 1.79
C GLN A 140 2.08 20.43 2.24
N VAL A 141 1.27 20.94 1.30
CA VAL A 141 0.04 21.68 1.61
C VAL A 141 -0.98 20.77 2.29
N LEU A 142 -1.09 19.52 1.82
CA LEU A 142 -1.93 18.53 2.45
C LEU A 142 -1.44 18.25 3.88
N ILE A 143 -0.16 17.97 4.08
CA ILE A 143 0.40 17.63 5.40
C ILE A 143 0.21 18.79 6.38
N GLU A 144 0.49 20.03 5.98
CA GLU A 144 0.29 21.22 6.82
C GLU A 144 -1.17 21.50 7.16
N SER A 145 -2.11 21.02 6.33
CA SER A 145 -3.56 21.17 6.53
C SER A 145 -4.20 20.06 7.36
N LEU A 146 -3.47 18.95 7.62
CA LEU A 146 -4.00 17.83 8.41
C LEU A 146 -4.35 18.28 9.85
N PRO A 147 -5.50 17.87 10.38
CA PRO A 147 -5.80 18.05 11.79
C PRO A 147 -4.73 17.34 12.65
N ARG A 148 -4.38 17.93 13.80
CA ARG A 148 -3.28 17.46 14.67
C ARG A 148 -3.41 16.02 15.17
N HIS A 149 -4.61 15.47 15.16
CA HIS A 149 -4.88 14.09 15.61
C HIS A 149 -4.81 13.06 14.49
N ILE A 150 -4.58 13.49 13.25
CA ILE A 150 -4.44 12.62 12.08
C ILE A 150 -2.96 12.31 11.88
N ASP A 151 -2.65 11.02 11.76
CA ASP A 151 -1.30 10.59 11.42
C ASP A 151 -0.96 11.01 9.98
N PRO A 152 0.17 11.68 9.74
CA PRO A 152 0.50 12.16 8.40
C PRO A 152 0.77 11.03 7.38
N CYS A 153 1.04 9.81 7.83
CA CYS A 153 1.14 8.62 6.97
C CYS A 153 -0.17 7.80 6.89
N GLY A 154 -1.21 8.18 7.67
CA GLY A 154 -2.49 7.46 7.71
C GLY A 154 -2.42 6.11 8.43
N GLU A 155 -1.44 5.91 9.32
CA GLU A 155 -1.15 4.62 9.95
C GLU A 155 -2.22 4.12 10.94
N ASN A 156 -3.13 5.00 11.39
CA ASN A 156 -4.28 4.59 12.19
C ASN A 156 -5.52 4.29 11.31
N GLY A 157 -5.35 4.22 9.98
CA GLY A 157 -6.43 3.92 9.04
C GLY A 157 -7.27 5.13 8.66
N GLU A 158 -6.76 6.36 8.86
CA GLU A 158 -7.48 7.60 8.56
C GLU A 158 -7.68 7.80 7.06
N PHE A 159 -6.70 7.37 6.28
CA PHE A 159 -6.75 7.42 4.81
C PHE A 159 -5.81 6.39 4.18
N HIS A 160 -6.03 6.11 2.89
CA HIS A 160 -5.10 5.35 2.05
C HIS A 160 -4.72 6.16 0.81
N THR A 161 -3.48 5.97 0.36
CA THR A 161 -2.93 6.66 -0.79
C THR A 161 -2.64 5.68 -1.92
N LEU A 162 -2.63 6.20 -3.15
CA LEU A 162 -2.16 5.51 -4.33
C LEU A 162 -0.94 6.24 -4.88
N VAL A 163 0.20 5.56 -4.91
CA VAL A 163 1.43 6.09 -5.53
C VAL A 163 1.29 6.04 -7.06
N THR A 164 1.47 7.19 -7.68
CA THR A 164 1.36 7.36 -9.13
C THR A 164 2.71 7.58 -9.82
N SER A 165 3.71 8.08 -9.07
CA SER A 165 5.05 8.32 -9.60
C SER A 165 6.09 8.25 -8.49
N THR A 166 7.24 7.68 -8.83
CA THR A 166 8.45 7.66 -8.00
C THR A 166 9.68 7.56 -8.90
N SER A 167 10.85 7.89 -8.37
CA SER A 167 12.13 7.73 -9.11
C SER A 167 12.41 6.27 -9.52
N SER A 168 11.83 5.30 -8.83
CA SER A 168 11.97 3.86 -9.11
C SER A 168 11.07 3.38 -10.24
N PHE A 169 10.04 4.13 -10.63
CA PHE A 169 9.16 3.76 -11.74
C PHE A 169 9.83 4.05 -13.09
N GLN A 170 9.65 3.16 -14.06
CA GLN A 170 10.02 3.36 -15.45
C GLN A 170 8.98 4.18 -16.24
N GLY A 171 8.23 5.02 -15.55
CA GLY A 171 7.16 5.86 -16.06
C GLY A 171 6.33 6.43 -14.91
N HIS A 172 5.04 6.60 -15.15
CA HIS A 172 4.09 7.04 -14.12
C HIS A 172 2.69 6.52 -14.44
N ILE A 173 1.79 6.62 -13.47
CA ILE A 173 0.37 6.34 -13.62
C ILE A 173 -0.37 7.67 -13.74
N GLU A 174 -1.00 7.90 -14.90
CA GLU A 174 -1.93 9.00 -15.07
C GLU A 174 -3.29 8.62 -14.49
N LEU A 175 -3.85 9.48 -13.65
CA LEU A 175 -5.17 9.29 -13.06
C LEU A 175 -6.16 10.31 -13.62
N THR A 176 -7.28 9.82 -14.12
CA THR A 176 -8.46 10.65 -14.40
C THR A 176 -9.45 10.46 -13.28
N LYS A 177 -9.61 11.48 -12.43
CA LYS A 177 -10.56 11.44 -11.31
C LYS A 177 -12.01 11.37 -11.81
N LEU A 178 -12.78 10.51 -11.18
CA LEU A 178 -14.23 10.41 -11.32
C LEU A 178 -14.91 10.96 -10.06
N GLU A 179 -16.14 10.54 -9.80
CA GLU A 179 -16.88 10.91 -8.60
C GLU A 179 -16.23 10.36 -7.32
N VAL A 180 -16.51 11.01 -6.20
CA VAL A 180 -16.24 10.47 -4.87
C VAL A 180 -17.44 9.61 -4.46
N GLU A 181 -17.21 8.33 -4.23
CA GLU A 181 -18.20 7.42 -3.68
C GLU A 181 -18.22 7.56 -2.16
N ILE A 182 -19.32 8.05 -1.62
CA ILE A 182 -19.49 8.27 -0.18
C ILE A 182 -20.17 7.03 0.43
N GLY A 183 -19.42 6.25 1.20
CA GLY A 183 -19.94 5.11 1.95
C GLY A 183 -20.36 5.50 3.38
N LYS A 184 -20.78 4.50 4.17
CA LYS A 184 -21.19 4.73 5.57
C LYS A 184 -20.03 5.17 6.47
N ARG A 185 -18.84 4.63 6.26
CA ARG A 185 -17.62 4.95 7.01
C ARG A 185 -16.54 5.45 6.09
N PHE A 186 -16.26 4.73 5.01
CA PHE A 186 -15.19 5.07 4.07
C PHE A 186 -15.76 5.77 2.85
N SER A 187 -15.06 6.79 2.39
CA SER A 187 -15.29 7.44 1.10
C SER A 187 -14.13 7.13 0.17
N HIS A 188 -14.43 6.92 -1.11
CA HIS A 188 -13.44 6.49 -2.09
C HIS A 188 -13.42 7.43 -3.29
N GLN A 189 -12.25 7.91 -3.66
CA GLN A 189 -12.05 8.58 -4.94
C GLN A 189 -12.06 7.53 -6.04
N ARG A 190 -13.09 7.52 -6.89
CA ARG A 190 -13.08 6.70 -8.10
C ARG A 190 -12.24 7.36 -9.19
N TYR A 191 -11.57 6.57 -10.01
CA TYR A 191 -10.67 7.05 -11.05
C TYR A 191 -10.48 6.02 -12.17
N HIS A 192 -10.07 6.50 -13.33
CA HIS A 192 -9.42 5.67 -14.35
C HIS A 192 -7.92 5.84 -14.22
N ALA A 193 -7.18 4.75 -14.37
CA ALA A 193 -5.72 4.73 -14.31
C ALA A 193 -5.15 4.26 -15.64
N LYS A 194 -4.02 4.84 -16.04
CA LYS A 194 -3.27 4.44 -17.23
C LYS A 194 -1.77 4.55 -16.95
N ALA A 195 -1.05 3.46 -17.12
CA ALA A 195 0.40 3.49 -17.08
C ALA A 195 0.97 4.16 -18.34
N LEU A 196 1.85 5.13 -18.14
CA LEU A 196 2.57 5.83 -19.20
C LEU A 196 4.07 5.59 -19.00
N PRO A 197 4.79 5.10 -20.03
CA PRO A 197 6.23 4.89 -19.93
C PRO A 197 6.96 6.23 -19.83
N LYS A 198 8.19 6.19 -19.32
CA LYS A 198 9.07 7.36 -19.30
C LYS A 198 9.36 7.76 -20.76
N GLN A 199 9.09 9.02 -21.09
CA GLN A 199 9.50 9.53 -22.40
C GLN A 199 11.02 9.54 -22.47
N ILE A 200 11.56 8.93 -23.50
CA ILE A 200 13.01 8.86 -23.82
C ILE A 200 13.49 10.20 -24.33
#